data_74ddec3fb694d830f20fd007d710b463
#
_entry.id   74ddec3fb694d830f20fd007d710b463
#
_cell.length_a   1.000
_cell.length_b   1.000
_cell.length_c   1.000
_cell.angle_alpha   90.00
_cell.angle_beta   90.00
_cell.angle_gamma   90.00
#
_symmetry.space_group_name_H-M   'P 1'
#
loop_
_entity.id
_entity.type
_entity.pdbx_description
1 polymer ?
#
loop_
_entity_poly.entity_id
_entity_poly.type
_entity_poly.pdbx_seq_one_letter_code
_entity_poly.pdbx_strand_id
1 'polypeptide(L)'
;IENNDTNAIYEEVKKAREEIVKNNSGPMFLECMTYRWRQHLGPNEDFGPGGRDIKEAEYWIKNDELMRIGNLLSPKTKKKIESEIESEIKSAFIFAEKSPYPTEKDLRADIFAK
;
A
#
# COMPACT_ATOMS: atom_id res chain seq x y z
N ILE A 1 -1.21 -11.02 13.63
CA ILE A 1 -1.14 -9.58 13.98
C ILE A 1 -2.53 -9.00 13.78
N GLU A 2 -3.17 -8.56 14.85
CA GLU A 2 -4.59 -8.18 14.87
C GLU A 2 -4.88 -6.77 14.31
N ASN A 3 -3.86 -6.05 13.93
CA ASN A 3 -3.97 -4.70 13.37
C ASN A 3 -2.88 -4.46 12.32
N ASN A 4 -2.90 -3.30 11.69
CA ASN A 4 -1.90 -2.90 10.71
C ASN A 4 -0.82 -1.97 11.28
N ASP A 5 -0.48 -2.10 12.57
CA ASP A 5 0.64 -1.38 13.19
C ASP A 5 1.95 -1.73 12.48
N THR A 6 2.49 -0.76 11.77
CA THR A 6 3.70 -0.92 10.95
C THR A 6 4.91 -1.38 11.76
N ASN A 7 5.05 -0.89 13.00
CA ASN A 7 6.17 -1.28 13.84
C ASN A 7 6.05 -2.73 14.32
N ALA A 8 4.83 -3.15 14.70
CA ALA A 8 4.56 -4.53 15.09
C ALA A 8 4.81 -5.49 13.92
N ILE A 9 4.34 -5.13 12.72
CA ILE A 9 4.58 -5.92 11.50
C ILE A 9 6.08 -6.01 11.22
N TYR A 10 6.81 -4.90 11.28
CA TYR A 10 8.25 -4.88 11.07
C TYR A 10 9.00 -5.81 12.03
N GLU A 11 8.71 -5.74 13.32
CA GLU A 11 9.39 -6.58 14.32
C GLU A 11 9.07 -8.07 14.14
N GLU A 12 7.83 -8.44 13.80
CA GLU A 12 7.47 -9.84 13.55
C GLU A 12 8.11 -10.36 12.25
N VAL A 13 8.14 -9.57 11.18
CA VAL A 13 8.84 -9.94 9.93
C VAL A 13 10.34 -10.11 10.18
N LYS A 14 10.94 -9.21 10.98
CA LYS A 14 12.36 -9.30 11.35
C LYS A 14 12.67 -10.57 12.12
N LYS A 15 11.86 -10.91 13.14
CA LYS A 15 11.99 -12.16 13.90
C LYS A 15 11.85 -13.38 12.98
N ALA A 16 10.82 -13.42 12.15
CA ALA A 16 10.60 -14.51 11.20
C ALA A 16 11.80 -14.70 10.26
N ARG A 17 12.32 -13.59 9.71
CA ARG A 17 13.52 -13.63 8.88
C ARG A 17 14.75 -14.15 9.62
N GLU A 18 14.95 -13.72 10.86
CA GLU A 18 16.07 -14.18 11.69
C GLU A 18 15.98 -15.68 11.97
N GLU A 19 14.80 -16.19 12.31
CA GLU A 19 14.57 -17.63 12.52
C GLU A 19 14.84 -18.44 11.25
N ILE A 20 14.36 -17.98 10.09
CA ILE A 20 14.60 -18.68 8.82
C ILE A 20 16.09 -18.71 8.48
N VAL A 21 16.77 -17.57 8.60
CA VAL A 21 18.17 -17.43 8.13
C VAL A 21 19.17 -18.03 9.10
N LYS A 22 18.99 -17.81 10.42
CA LYS A 22 19.96 -18.25 11.44
C LYS A 22 19.71 -19.68 11.91
N ASN A 23 18.43 -20.05 12.05
CA ASN A 23 18.04 -21.31 12.67
C ASN A 23 17.56 -22.35 11.66
N ASN A 24 17.50 -21.98 10.37
CA ASN A 24 17.00 -22.84 9.28
C ASN A 24 15.63 -23.46 9.60
N SER A 25 14.75 -22.69 10.23
CA SER A 25 13.46 -23.15 10.75
C SER A 25 12.39 -23.39 9.67
N GLY A 26 12.73 -23.19 8.40
CA GLY A 26 11.79 -23.34 7.29
C GLY A 26 10.90 -22.11 7.07
N PRO A 27 9.92 -22.18 6.16
CA PRO A 27 9.05 -21.04 5.84
C PRO A 27 8.15 -20.68 7.02
N MET A 28 7.88 -19.38 7.17
CA MET A 28 6.97 -18.85 8.18
C MET A 28 5.81 -18.10 7.49
N PHE A 29 4.63 -18.18 8.07
CA PHE A 29 3.43 -17.49 7.61
C PHE A 29 3.02 -16.42 8.63
N LEU A 30 2.82 -15.20 8.15
CA LEU A 30 2.37 -14.07 8.96
C LEU A 30 1.01 -13.60 8.43
N GLU A 31 -0.01 -13.70 9.26
CA GLU A 31 -1.33 -13.16 8.99
C GLU A 31 -1.46 -11.80 9.66
N CYS A 32 -1.71 -10.75 8.85
CA CYS A 32 -1.90 -9.39 9.32
C CYS A 32 -3.31 -8.94 8.98
N MET A 33 -4.09 -8.63 10.01
CA MET A 33 -5.44 -8.11 9.81
C MET A 33 -5.39 -6.68 9.35
N THR A 34 -6.14 -6.36 8.31
CA THR A 34 -6.23 -5.01 7.74
C THR A 34 -7.63 -4.75 7.20
N TYR A 35 -7.91 -3.50 6.88
CA TYR A 35 -9.18 -3.10 6.30
C TYR A 35 -8.96 -2.07 5.19
N ARG A 36 -9.67 -2.25 4.07
CA ARG A 36 -9.68 -1.30 2.96
C ARG A 36 -11.05 -0.63 2.90
N TRP A 37 -11.12 0.67 3.17
CA TRP A 37 -12.36 1.44 3.12
C TRP A 37 -12.69 2.05 1.77
N ARG A 38 -11.77 1.95 0.79
CA ARG A 38 -12.03 2.37 -0.58
C ARG A 38 -12.50 1.22 -1.45
N GLN A 39 -13.21 1.55 -2.52
CA GLN A 39 -13.62 0.58 -3.54
C GLN A 39 -12.43 -0.14 -4.17
N HIS A 40 -12.69 -1.29 -4.78
CA HIS A 40 -11.65 -2.02 -5.52
C HIS A 40 -11.13 -1.22 -6.72
N LEU A 41 -12.03 -0.52 -7.40
CA LEU A 41 -11.73 0.34 -8.56
C LEU A 41 -12.08 1.79 -8.22
N GLY A 42 -11.10 2.67 -8.45
CA GLY A 42 -11.29 4.11 -8.28
C GLY A 42 -11.10 4.62 -6.85
N PRO A 43 -11.21 5.93 -6.65
CA PRO A 43 -10.87 6.61 -5.40
C PRO A 43 -12.04 6.67 -4.40
N ASN A 44 -13.24 6.23 -4.77
CA ASN A 44 -14.43 6.37 -3.94
C ASN A 44 -14.40 5.45 -2.71
N GLU A 45 -15.11 5.85 -1.67
CA GLU A 45 -15.34 5.01 -0.50
C GLU A 45 -16.34 3.90 -0.81
N ASP A 46 -16.21 2.75 -0.13
CA ASP A 46 -17.00 1.54 -0.37
C ASP A 46 -18.14 1.41 0.66
N PHE A 47 -18.84 2.51 0.90
CA PHE A 47 -19.94 2.58 1.87
C PHE A 47 -21.23 3.07 1.20
N GLY A 48 -22.38 2.71 1.80
CA GLY A 48 -23.68 3.13 1.32
C GLY A 48 -24.47 2.01 0.64
N PRO A 49 -25.51 2.34 -0.14
CA PRO A 49 -26.37 1.34 -0.76
C PRO A 49 -25.60 0.34 -1.64
N GLY A 50 -25.61 -0.94 -1.24
CA GLY A 50 -24.86 -2.01 -1.91
C GLY A 50 -23.38 -2.11 -1.53
N GLY A 51 -22.86 -1.20 -0.71
CA GLY A 51 -21.52 -1.25 -0.14
C GLY A 51 -21.49 -1.84 1.27
N ARG A 52 -20.36 -1.70 1.95
CA ARG A 52 -20.15 -2.19 3.31
C ARG A 52 -20.71 -1.21 4.36
N ASP A 53 -20.96 -1.71 5.57
CA ASP A 53 -21.34 -0.83 6.69
C ASP A 53 -20.11 -0.03 7.14
N ILE A 54 -20.26 1.30 7.20
CA ILE A 54 -19.19 2.21 7.66
C ILE A 54 -18.71 1.89 9.07
N LYS A 55 -19.58 1.33 9.92
CA LYS A 55 -19.22 0.94 11.30
C LYS A 55 -18.09 -0.07 11.36
N GLU A 56 -17.98 -0.94 10.36
CA GLU A 56 -16.86 -1.88 10.25
C GLU A 56 -15.52 -1.16 10.05
N ALA A 57 -15.55 -0.03 9.34
CA ALA A 57 -14.36 0.73 9.01
C ALA A 57 -13.96 1.77 10.06
N GLU A 58 -14.88 2.20 10.94
CA GLU A 58 -14.66 3.30 11.89
C GLU A 58 -13.38 3.12 12.72
N TYR A 59 -13.15 1.91 13.23
CA TYR A 59 -11.93 1.59 13.97
C TYR A 59 -10.66 1.82 13.13
N TRP A 60 -10.67 1.32 11.90
CA TRP A 60 -9.53 1.37 10.99
C TRP A 60 -9.24 2.77 10.49
N ILE A 61 -10.28 3.55 10.16
CA ILE A 61 -10.17 4.96 9.74
C ILE A 61 -9.60 5.80 10.89
N LYS A 62 -10.11 5.59 12.11
CA LYS A 62 -9.64 6.32 13.29
C LYS A 62 -8.17 5.99 13.63
N ASN A 63 -7.76 4.75 13.37
CA ASN A 63 -6.41 4.26 13.63
C ASN A 63 -5.62 4.08 12.32
N ASP A 64 -5.83 5.00 11.36
CA ASP A 64 -5.06 5.02 10.11
C ASP A 64 -3.57 5.11 10.40
N GLU A 65 -2.84 4.09 9.97
CA GLU A 65 -1.41 3.95 10.24
C GLU A 65 -0.59 5.05 9.56
N LEU A 66 -1.02 5.53 8.40
CA LEU A 66 -0.37 6.65 7.72
C LEU A 66 -0.44 7.93 8.58
N MET A 67 -1.59 8.17 9.20
CA MET A 67 -1.76 9.30 10.13
C MET A 67 -0.93 9.11 11.38
N ARG A 68 -0.92 7.91 11.96
CA ARG A 68 -0.14 7.59 13.17
C ARG A 68 1.35 7.82 12.95
N ILE A 69 1.91 7.23 11.91
CA ILE A 69 3.34 7.38 11.58
C ILE A 69 3.66 8.82 11.20
N GLY A 70 2.79 9.46 10.41
CA GLY A 70 2.96 10.86 10.03
C GLY A 70 3.03 11.82 11.22
N ASN A 71 2.35 11.51 12.33
CA ASN A 71 2.39 12.29 13.56
C ASN A 71 3.69 12.09 14.39
N LEU A 72 4.44 11.03 14.10
CA LEU A 72 5.75 10.80 14.73
C LEU A 72 6.88 11.57 14.03
N LEU A 73 6.64 12.05 12.82
CA LEU A 73 7.63 12.79 12.04
C LEU A 73 7.65 14.27 12.43
N SER A 74 8.82 14.92 12.31
CA SER A 74 8.87 16.37 12.40
C SER A 74 8.05 17.01 11.27
N PRO A 75 7.39 18.16 11.48
CA PRO A 75 6.65 18.86 10.43
C PRO A 75 7.48 19.13 9.17
N LYS A 76 8.76 19.41 9.34
CA LYS A 76 9.72 19.64 8.25
C LYS A 76 9.93 18.37 7.43
N THR A 77 10.12 17.23 8.10
CA THR A 77 10.33 15.94 7.43
C THR A 77 9.07 15.50 6.68
N LYS A 78 7.91 15.63 7.33
CA LYS A 78 6.61 15.32 6.73
C LYS A 78 6.37 16.12 5.47
N LYS A 79 6.53 17.45 5.53
CA LYS A 79 6.37 18.34 4.38
C LYS A 79 7.33 18.02 3.24
N LYS A 80 8.58 17.65 3.56
CA LYS A 80 9.55 17.24 2.55
C LYS A 80 9.08 16.00 1.80
N ILE A 81 8.68 14.95 2.52
CA ILE A 81 8.19 13.69 1.93
C ILE A 81 6.95 13.95 1.07
N GLU A 82 5.98 14.70 1.59
CA GLU A 82 4.76 15.05 0.85
C GLU A 82 5.08 15.78 -0.46
N SER A 83 6.00 16.76 -0.42
CA SER A 83 6.41 17.51 -1.62
C SER A 83 7.14 16.64 -2.66
N GLU A 84 7.96 15.69 -2.23
CA GLU A 84 8.65 14.74 -3.10
C GLU A 84 7.64 13.82 -3.80
N ILE A 85 6.69 13.27 -3.04
CA ILE A 85 5.60 12.42 -3.56
C ILE A 85 4.71 13.18 -4.56
N GLU A 86 4.30 14.40 -4.24
CA GLU A 86 3.51 15.25 -5.13
C GLU A 86 4.24 15.50 -6.48
N SER A 87 5.54 15.76 -6.42
CA SER A 87 6.37 15.95 -7.61
C SER A 87 6.45 14.68 -8.45
N GLU A 88 6.60 13.53 -7.81
CA GLU A 88 6.67 12.23 -8.49
C GLU A 88 5.34 11.89 -9.16
N ILE A 89 4.22 12.06 -8.45
CA ILE A 89 2.87 11.85 -8.98
C ILE A 89 2.64 12.75 -10.21
N LYS A 90 2.96 14.05 -10.10
CA LYS A 90 2.82 14.97 -11.22
C LYS A 90 3.64 14.54 -12.44
N SER A 91 4.86 14.09 -12.21
CA SER A 91 5.74 13.60 -13.28
C SER A 91 5.18 12.34 -13.94
N ALA A 92 4.59 11.41 -13.14
CA ALA A 92 3.94 10.22 -13.66
C ALA A 92 2.72 10.54 -14.54
N PHE A 93 1.88 11.51 -14.13
CA PHE A 93 0.76 11.98 -14.96
C PHE A 93 1.25 12.58 -16.28
N ILE A 94 2.24 13.46 -16.24
CA ILE A 94 2.82 14.06 -17.46
C ILE A 94 3.41 12.98 -18.39
N PHE A 95 4.09 11.98 -17.81
CA PHE A 95 4.60 10.85 -18.56
C PHE A 95 3.48 10.07 -19.25
N ALA A 96 2.43 9.73 -18.52
CA ALA A 96 1.28 9.00 -19.07
C ALA A 96 0.59 9.78 -20.22
N GLU A 97 0.34 11.07 -20.02
CA GLU A 97 -0.29 11.94 -21.03
C GLU A 97 0.54 12.11 -22.31
N LYS A 98 1.87 12.12 -22.17
CA LYS A 98 2.78 12.28 -23.31
C LYS A 98 3.17 10.95 -23.96
N SER A 99 2.87 9.84 -23.34
CA SER A 99 3.20 8.52 -23.88
C SER A 99 2.36 8.20 -25.12
N PRO A 100 2.95 7.62 -26.16
CA PRO A 100 2.17 7.19 -27.32
C PRO A 100 1.24 6.03 -26.94
N TYR A 101 0.13 5.93 -27.63
CA TYR A 101 -0.73 4.74 -27.51
C TYR A 101 0.00 3.49 -28.03
N PRO A 102 -0.30 2.30 -27.47
CA PRO A 102 0.25 1.05 -27.98
C PRO A 102 -0.12 0.82 -29.46
N THR A 103 0.81 0.20 -30.18
CA THR A 103 0.63 -0.17 -31.59
C THR A 103 0.18 -1.63 -31.71
N GLU A 104 -0.20 -2.06 -32.93
CA GLU A 104 -0.53 -3.48 -33.21
C GLU A 104 0.65 -4.42 -32.90
N LYS A 105 1.88 -3.95 -33.05
CA LYS A 105 3.08 -4.71 -32.70
C LYS A 105 3.15 -4.96 -31.18
N ASP A 106 2.82 -3.96 -30.38
CA ASP A 106 2.83 -4.07 -28.92
C ASP A 106 1.77 -5.03 -28.40
N LEU A 107 0.61 -5.10 -29.10
CA LEU A 107 -0.46 -6.04 -28.79
C LEU A 107 -0.02 -7.51 -28.88
N ARG A 108 0.93 -7.80 -29.76
CA ARG A 108 1.44 -9.16 -30.01
C ARG A 108 2.79 -9.43 -29.34
N ALA A 109 3.38 -8.43 -28.70
CA ALA A 109 4.65 -8.59 -28.02
C ALA A 109 4.45 -9.37 -26.70
N ASP A 110 5.46 -10.16 -26.35
CA ASP A 110 5.60 -10.83 -25.05
C ASP A 110 4.40 -11.73 -24.62
N ILE A 111 3.60 -12.20 -25.58
CA ILE A 111 2.53 -13.18 -25.34
C ILE A 111 3.09 -14.57 -25.07
N PHE A 112 4.23 -14.88 -25.66
CA PHE A 112 4.91 -16.17 -25.52
C PHE A 112 6.35 -15.96 -25.02
N ALA A 113 6.83 -16.90 -24.21
CA ALA A 113 8.22 -16.93 -23.83
C ALA A 113 9.13 -17.07 -25.07
N LYS A 114 10.23 -16.33 -25.08
CA LYS A 114 11.28 -16.44 -26.12
C LYS A 114 12.20 -17.57 -25.77
#